data_654577ff499999a9a5b9fabab3eb6050
#
_entry.id   654577ff499999a9a5b9fabab3eb6050
#
_cell.length_a   1.000
_cell.length_b   1.000
_cell.length_c   1.000
_cell.angle_alpha   90.00
_cell.angle_beta   90.00
_cell.angle_gamma   90.00
#
_symmetry.space_group_name_H-M   'P 1'
#
loop_
_entity.id
_entity.type
_entity.pdbx_description
1 polymer ?
#
loop_
_entity_poly.entity_id
_entity_poly.type
_entity_poly.pdbx_seq_one_letter_code
_entity_poly.pdbx_strand_id
1 'polypeptide(L)'
;MFKAAKTVDFLFLTYYTDGSKQRKRLSSLIRLYFPLYLSRRSVSFSALRTERPINFLCRRRAAEWMIVMEKFDSLIIGEVAQDTNVDFDGTVVQAVGGAVYYSGCAAANMGHKIAVLPKADLSQLDVTAAFHEKAPSISVFPLNSPHSFVTKNVYHTADRERRTSTVDSLIAPYTTDEVPVDQIDAAIWHLAGLAGGDIPNEMIPFAAKHAMVAIDVQTMLRWVENGGMVYHDWKEKKELLP
;
A
#
# COMPACT_ATOMS: atom_id res chain seq x y z
N MET A 1 -14.15 18.41 -26.09
CA MET A 1 -13.29 17.93 -27.18
C MET A 1 -12.06 17.29 -26.57
N PHE A 2 -12.14 16.01 -26.25
CA PHE A 2 -11.06 15.27 -25.58
C PHE A 2 -10.01 14.85 -26.62
N LYS A 3 -8.75 15.27 -26.44
CA LYS A 3 -7.63 14.79 -27.24
C LYS A 3 -7.12 13.47 -26.64
N ALA A 4 -7.15 12.43 -27.45
CA ALA A 4 -6.61 11.13 -27.14
C ALA A 4 -5.10 11.21 -26.84
N ALA A 5 -4.69 10.64 -25.71
CA ALA A 5 -3.29 10.43 -25.38
C ALA A 5 -2.71 9.35 -26.32
N LYS A 6 -1.59 9.65 -26.96
CA LYS A 6 -0.85 8.67 -27.75
C LYS A 6 0.02 7.86 -26.80
N THR A 7 -0.18 6.55 -26.79
CA THR A 7 0.68 5.57 -26.11
C THR A 7 1.91 5.34 -26.98
N VAL A 8 3.09 5.44 -26.40
CA VAL A 8 4.35 5.08 -27.06
C VAL A 8 4.87 3.82 -26.34
N ASP A 9 4.90 2.71 -27.07
CA ASP A 9 5.44 1.44 -26.58
C ASP A 9 6.94 1.41 -26.85
N PHE A 10 7.76 1.24 -25.80
CA PHE A 10 9.18 1.01 -25.93
C PHE A 10 9.49 -0.44 -25.58
N LEU A 11 10.13 -1.13 -26.50
CA LEU A 11 10.65 -2.47 -26.29
C LEU A 11 12.10 -2.36 -25.80
N PHE A 12 12.37 -2.68 -24.54
CA PHE A 12 13.74 -2.78 -24.04
C PHE A 12 14.20 -4.24 -24.08
N LEU A 13 15.24 -4.50 -24.87
CA LEU A 13 15.97 -5.76 -24.85
C LEU A 13 17.20 -5.57 -23.96
N THR A 14 17.18 -6.14 -22.77
CA THR A 14 18.36 -6.21 -21.89
C THR A 14 19.05 -7.55 -22.13
N TYR A 15 20.31 -7.51 -22.57
CA TYR A 15 21.18 -8.68 -22.60
C TYR A 15 22.06 -8.66 -21.36
N TYR A 16 21.96 -9.70 -20.55
CA TYR A 16 22.90 -9.95 -19.45
C TYR A 16 23.87 -11.04 -19.95
N THR A 17 25.15 -10.73 -20.01
CA THR A 17 26.19 -11.73 -20.26
C THR A 17 26.86 -12.05 -18.93
N ASP A 18 26.44 -13.13 -18.29
CA ASP A 18 27.23 -13.81 -17.30
C ASP A 18 28.10 -14.83 -18.01
N GLY A 19 29.36 -14.97 -17.57
CA GLY A 19 30.37 -15.83 -18.20
C GLY A 19 30.11 -17.32 -18.17
N SER A 20 28.93 -17.78 -17.82
CA SER A 20 28.49 -19.17 -17.90
C SER A 20 27.37 -19.33 -18.93
N LYS A 21 27.56 -20.26 -19.87
CA LYS A 21 26.74 -20.56 -21.02
C LYS A 21 25.27 -20.90 -20.70
N GLN A 22 24.41 -19.89 -20.42
CA GLN A 22 22.97 -20.04 -20.59
C GLN A 22 22.31 -18.69 -20.87
N ARG A 23 21.79 -18.49 -22.08
CA ARG A 23 20.99 -17.34 -22.49
C ARG A 23 19.56 -17.54 -22.01
N LYS A 24 19.10 -16.75 -21.02
CA LYS A 24 17.67 -16.59 -20.73
C LYS A 24 17.17 -15.26 -21.30
N ARG A 25 16.15 -15.32 -22.14
CA ARG A 25 15.44 -14.16 -22.67
C ARG A 25 14.37 -13.76 -21.66
N LEU A 26 14.47 -12.59 -21.06
CA LEU A 26 13.38 -11.95 -20.33
C LEU A 26 12.87 -10.79 -21.20
N SER A 27 11.62 -10.85 -21.60
CA SER A 27 10.89 -9.71 -22.18
C SER A 27 9.88 -9.23 -21.15
N SER A 28 10.08 -8.03 -20.60
CA SER A 28 9.07 -7.34 -19.80
C SER A 28 8.57 -6.13 -20.58
N LEU A 29 7.25 -6.04 -20.76
CA LEU A 29 6.56 -4.87 -21.29
C LEU A 29 6.26 -3.93 -20.12
N ILE A 30 6.87 -2.75 -20.12
CA ILE A 30 6.55 -1.69 -19.17
C ILE A 30 5.74 -0.63 -19.94
N ARG A 31 4.48 -0.42 -19.53
CA ARG A 31 3.65 0.68 -20.01
C ARG A 31 3.86 1.89 -19.10
N LEU A 32 4.42 2.94 -19.67
CA LEU A 32 4.55 4.23 -18.99
C LEU A 32 3.54 5.23 -19.58
N TYR A 33 2.71 5.82 -18.73
CA TYR A 33 1.86 6.95 -19.11
C TYR A 33 2.62 8.25 -18.89
N PHE A 34 2.80 9.04 -19.95
CA PHE A 34 3.35 10.39 -19.88
C PHE A 34 2.32 11.41 -20.33
N PRO A 35 2.09 12.50 -19.63
CA PRO A 35 1.44 13.67 -20.16
C PRO A 35 2.48 14.51 -20.92
N LEU A 36 2.42 14.50 -22.25
CA LEU A 36 3.28 15.33 -23.10
C LEU A 36 2.72 16.75 -23.25
N TYR A 37 3.42 17.70 -22.61
CA TYR A 37 3.39 19.09 -23.00
C TYR A 37 4.66 19.36 -23.84
N LEU A 38 4.53 19.39 -25.16
CA LEU A 38 5.62 19.78 -26.04
C LEU A 38 5.09 20.68 -27.16
N SER A 39 5.66 21.89 -27.20
CA SER A 39 5.55 22.86 -28.29
C SER A 39 6.23 22.30 -29.54
N ARG A 40 5.60 22.65 -30.69
CA ARG A 40 6.01 22.27 -32.04
C ARG A 40 7.48 22.58 -32.34
N ARG A 41 8.26 21.55 -32.63
CA ARG A 41 9.35 21.57 -33.63
C ARG A 41 9.47 20.20 -34.25
N SER A 42 9.32 20.15 -35.58
CA SER A 42 9.52 18.98 -36.43
C SER A 42 11.00 18.63 -36.50
N VAL A 43 11.33 17.36 -36.19
CA VAL A 43 12.66 16.82 -36.44
C VAL A 43 12.53 15.76 -37.52
N SER A 44 13.15 16.04 -38.71
CA SER A 44 13.29 15.08 -39.78
C SER A 44 14.49 14.15 -39.48
N PHE A 45 14.27 12.85 -39.54
CA PHE A 45 15.36 11.86 -39.48
C PHE A 45 15.84 11.57 -40.90
N SER A 46 17.06 12.01 -41.21
CA SER A 46 17.82 11.51 -42.36
C SER A 46 18.79 10.43 -41.82
N ALA A 47 18.75 9.27 -42.45
CA ALA A 47 19.62 8.15 -42.13
C ALA A 47 21.07 8.49 -42.51
N LEU A 48 21.94 8.58 -41.52
CA LEU A 48 23.41 8.56 -41.72
C LEU A 48 23.96 7.26 -41.17
N ARG A 49 24.45 6.44 -42.12
CA ARG A 49 25.33 5.28 -41.87
C ARG A 49 26.67 5.81 -41.32
N THR A 50 26.94 5.61 -40.06
CA THR A 50 28.31 5.67 -39.54
C THR A 50 28.53 4.53 -38.57
N GLU A 51 29.46 3.66 -38.94
CA GLU A 51 30.00 2.60 -38.11
C GLU A 51 30.82 3.17 -36.94
N ARG A 52 30.18 3.48 -35.83
CA ARG A 52 30.83 3.67 -34.53
C ARG A 52 30.00 3.02 -33.42
N PRO A 53 30.68 2.33 -32.45
CA PRO A 53 29.96 1.55 -31.45
C PRO A 53 29.10 2.43 -30.56
N ILE A 54 27.81 2.15 -30.56
CA ILE A 54 26.73 2.79 -29.79
C ILE A 54 26.91 2.66 -28.26
N ASN A 55 28.01 2.07 -27.81
CA ASN A 55 28.20 1.67 -26.41
C ASN A 55 28.51 2.82 -25.42
N PHE A 56 28.83 4.04 -25.87
CA PHE A 56 29.27 5.08 -24.94
C PHE A 56 28.15 6.03 -24.49
N LEU A 57 27.12 6.22 -25.31
CA LEU A 57 25.99 7.10 -24.99
C LEU A 57 24.90 6.41 -24.18
N CYS A 58 24.78 5.08 -24.32
CA CYS A 58 23.78 4.31 -23.57
C CYS A 58 24.15 4.14 -22.08
N ARG A 59 25.46 4.10 -21.75
CA ARG A 59 25.91 3.98 -20.33
C ARG A 59 25.68 5.23 -19.51
N ARG A 60 25.71 6.43 -20.11
CA ARG A 60 25.45 7.67 -19.35
C ARG A 60 23.97 7.92 -19.09
N ARG A 61 23.08 7.50 -20.01
CA ARG A 61 21.63 7.66 -19.82
C ARG A 61 20.98 6.56 -18.97
N ALA A 62 21.54 5.36 -18.93
CA ALA A 62 21.06 4.31 -18.04
C ALA A 62 21.30 4.59 -16.55
N ALA A 63 22.30 5.42 -16.22
CA ALA A 63 22.53 5.86 -14.84
C ALA A 63 21.58 6.97 -14.36
N GLU A 64 20.87 7.63 -15.28
CA GLU A 64 19.91 8.71 -14.95
C GLU A 64 18.48 8.19 -14.69
N TRP A 65 18.23 6.89 -14.90
CA TRP A 65 16.94 6.23 -14.64
C TRP A 65 17.03 5.28 -13.43
N MET A 66 17.88 5.55 -12.46
CA MET A 66 17.64 5.00 -11.14
C MET A 66 16.33 5.61 -10.66
N ILE A 67 15.28 4.79 -10.63
CA ILE A 67 14.08 5.10 -9.86
C ILE A 67 14.61 5.34 -8.44
N VAL A 68 14.68 6.60 -8.03
CA VAL A 68 14.96 6.93 -6.65
C VAL A 68 13.71 6.49 -5.91
N MET A 69 13.78 5.31 -5.30
CA MET A 69 12.70 4.86 -4.42
C MET A 69 12.51 5.94 -3.36
N GLU A 70 11.29 6.37 -3.20
CA GLU A 70 10.98 7.35 -2.17
C GLU A 70 11.17 6.69 -0.81
N LYS A 71 12.02 7.30 0.04
CA LYS A 71 12.31 6.77 1.36
C LYS A 71 11.30 7.30 2.36
N PHE A 72 10.61 6.40 3.05
CA PHE A 72 9.64 6.70 4.09
C PHE A 72 10.20 6.40 5.48
N ASP A 73 9.69 7.11 6.48
CA ASP A 73 9.96 6.77 7.88
C ASP A 73 9.22 5.49 8.25
N SER A 74 7.97 5.35 7.78
CA SER A 74 7.18 4.15 8.02
C SER A 74 6.27 3.81 6.84
N LEU A 75 6.09 2.51 6.60
CA LEU A 75 4.99 1.91 5.85
C LEU A 75 4.01 1.31 6.85
N ILE A 76 2.75 1.71 6.80
CA ILE A 76 1.70 1.19 7.67
C ILE A 76 0.74 0.35 6.83
N ILE A 77 0.59 -0.92 7.18
CA ILE A 77 -0.20 -1.93 6.46
C ILE A 77 -1.41 -2.30 7.33
N GLY A 78 -2.61 -2.15 6.81
CA GLY A 78 -3.82 -2.49 7.55
C GLY A 78 -5.09 -2.01 6.85
N GLU A 79 -6.22 -2.57 7.23
CA GLU A 79 -7.52 -2.25 6.64
C GLU A 79 -8.09 -0.93 7.15
N VAL A 80 -8.84 -0.29 6.27
CA VAL A 80 -9.69 0.85 6.61
C VAL A 80 -11.06 0.33 7.03
N ALA A 81 -11.51 0.76 8.21
CA ALA A 81 -12.82 0.42 8.73
C ALA A 81 -13.89 1.45 8.30
N GLN A 82 -15.08 0.95 8.02
CA GLN A 82 -16.29 1.74 7.91
C GLN A 82 -17.09 1.54 9.20
N ASP A 83 -17.04 2.53 10.08
CA ASP A 83 -17.62 2.47 11.41
C ASP A 83 -19.01 3.13 11.46
N THR A 84 -20.02 2.39 11.95
CA THR A 84 -21.30 2.96 12.38
C THR A 84 -21.27 3.13 13.89
N ASN A 85 -21.17 4.36 14.36
CA ASN A 85 -21.16 4.68 15.78
C ASN A 85 -22.57 5.14 16.22
N VAL A 86 -23.17 4.40 17.13
CA VAL A 86 -24.44 4.74 17.76
C VAL A 86 -24.16 5.24 19.19
N ASP A 87 -24.41 6.50 19.44
CA ASP A 87 -24.18 7.11 20.76
C ASP A 87 -25.29 6.71 21.76
N PHE A 88 -25.05 6.92 23.05
CA PHE A 88 -25.97 6.58 24.15
C PHE A 88 -27.34 7.28 24.03
N ASP A 89 -27.39 8.44 23.37
CA ASP A 89 -28.62 9.19 23.07
C ASP A 89 -29.32 8.75 21.78
N GLY A 90 -28.79 7.73 21.08
CA GLY A 90 -29.31 7.22 19.83
C GLY A 90 -28.79 7.94 18.59
N THR A 91 -27.94 8.96 18.72
CA THR A 91 -27.29 9.61 17.56
C THR A 91 -26.42 8.62 16.79
N VAL A 92 -26.57 8.58 15.47
CA VAL A 92 -25.80 7.68 14.59
C VAL A 92 -24.84 8.49 13.73
N VAL A 93 -23.56 8.10 13.76
CA VAL A 93 -22.49 8.73 12.98
C VAL A 93 -21.75 7.65 12.17
N GLN A 94 -21.62 7.88 10.87
CA GLN A 94 -20.74 7.08 10.00
C GLN A 94 -19.34 7.70 10.02
N ALA A 95 -18.32 6.88 10.15
CA ALA A 95 -16.94 7.33 10.20
C ALA A 95 -16.00 6.36 9.47
N VAL A 96 -14.94 6.93 8.91
CA VAL A 96 -13.79 6.15 8.45
C VAL A 96 -12.87 5.93 9.64
N GLY A 97 -12.45 4.69 9.84
CA GLY A 97 -11.61 4.27 10.95
C GLY A 97 -10.52 3.29 10.53
N GLY A 98 -9.99 2.59 11.50
CA GLY A 98 -8.92 1.62 11.34
C GLY A 98 -7.58 2.08 11.88
N ALA A 99 -6.77 1.13 12.35
CA ALA A 99 -5.47 1.44 12.94
C ALA A 99 -4.55 2.11 11.92
N VAL A 100 -4.53 1.65 10.67
CA VAL A 100 -3.77 2.26 9.56
C VAL A 100 -4.17 3.72 9.33
N TYR A 101 -5.47 4.02 9.42
CA TYR A 101 -6.00 5.37 9.19
C TYR A 101 -5.55 6.33 10.29
N TYR A 102 -5.78 5.97 11.54
CA TYR A 102 -5.44 6.85 12.67
C TYR A 102 -3.94 7.02 12.87
N SER A 103 -3.17 5.92 12.84
CA SER A 103 -1.73 5.99 13.02
C SER A 103 -1.02 6.68 11.85
N GLY A 104 -1.47 6.41 10.62
CA GLY A 104 -0.93 7.06 9.42
C GLY A 104 -1.16 8.56 9.42
N CYS A 105 -2.41 9.00 9.63
CA CYS A 105 -2.73 10.42 9.68
C CYS A 105 -2.02 11.14 10.84
N ALA A 106 -1.95 10.52 12.03
CA ALA A 106 -1.28 11.11 13.18
C ALA A 106 0.23 11.30 12.90
N ALA A 107 0.92 10.26 12.41
CA ALA A 107 2.34 10.34 12.12
C ALA A 107 2.67 11.34 11.00
N ALA A 108 1.87 11.36 9.92
CA ALA A 108 2.06 12.32 8.83
C ALA A 108 1.85 13.78 9.30
N ASN A 109 0.84 14.04 10.14
CA ASN A 109 0.59 15.38 10.72
C ASN A 109 1.68 15.80 11.73
N MET A 110 2.44 14.84 12.27
CA MET A 110 3.64 15.14 13.07
C MET A 110 4.88 15.44 12.21
N GLY A 111 4.76 15.42 10.90
CA GLY A 111 5.83 15.74 9.95
C GLY A 111 6.66 14.55 9.50
N HIS A 112 6.25 13.31 9.83
CA HIS A 112 6.88 12.11 9.33
C HIS A 112 6.45 11.79 7.90
N LYS A 113 7.36 11.20 7.14
CA LYS A 113 7.13 10.76 5.78
C LYS A 113 6.53 9.35 5.79
N ILE A 114 5.24 9.29 5.57
CA ILE A 114 4.44 8.06 5.76
C ILE A 114 3.91 7.54 4.44
N ALA A 115 4.13 6.24 4.19
CA ALA A 115 3.39 5.44 3.24
C ALA A 115 2.34 4.61 3.97
N VAL A 116 1.16 4.49 3.40
CA VAL A 116 0.13 3.55 3.88
C VAL A 116 -0.27 2.58 2.79
N LEU A 117 -0.48 1.32 3.15
CA LEU A 117 -1.00 0.26 2.29
C LEU A 117 -2.38 -0.17 2.82
N PRO A 118 -3.41 0.67 2.64
CA PRO A 118 -4.74 0.42 3.17
C PRO A 118 -5.50 -0.56 2.27
N LYS A 119 -6.28 -1.46 2.85
CA LYS A 119 -7.14 -2.41 2.13
C LYS A 119 -8.61 -2.18 2.45
N ALA A 120 -9.44 -2.08 1.40
CA ALA A 120 -10.89 -1.88 1.50
C ALA A 120 -11.57 -2.24 0.17
N ASP A 121 -12.89 -2.27 0.15
CA ASP A 121 -13.66 -2.26 -1.09
C ASP A 121 -13.60 -0.85 -1.71
N LEU A 122 -12.74 -0.70 -2.72
CA LEU A 122 -12.50 0.58 -3.39
C LEU A 122 -13.68 1.03 -4.26
N SER A 123 -14.68 0.17 -4.48
CA SER A 123 -15.90 0.58 -5.15
C SER A 123 -16.87 1.35 -4.23
N GLN A 124 -16.71 1.18 -2.91
CA GLN A 124 -17.56 1.79 -1.88
C GLN A 124 -16.88 2.97 -1.15
N LEU A 125 -15.55 3.02 -1.14
CA LEU A 125 -14.79 4.01 -0.38
C LEU A 125 -13.62 4.54 -1.20
N ASP A 126 -13.57 5.84 -1.43
CA ASP A 126 -12.36 6.53 -1.89
C ASP A 126 -11.37 6.69 -0.72
N VAL A 127 -10.59 5.63 -0.51
CA VAL A 127 -9.61 5.56 0.57
C VAL A 127 -8.57 6.67 0.45
N THR A 128 -8.12 6.98 -0.77
CA THR A 128 -7.11 8.03 -0.99
C THR A 128 -7.64 9.40 -0.58
N ALA A 129 -8.86 9.74 -0.98
CA ALA A 129 -9.50 10.99 -0.57
C ALA A 129 -9.68 11.07 0.95
N ALA A 130 -10.08 9.96 1.60
CA ALA A 130 -10.26 9.91 3.05
C ALA A 130 -8.95 10.22 3.81
N PHE A 131 -7.81 9.64 3.37
CA PHE A 131 -6.51 9.95 3.97
C PHE A 131 -6.09 11.39 3.71
N HIS A 132 -6.21 11.87 2.47
CA HIS A 132 -5.76 13.22 2.09
C HIS A 132 -6.60 14.33 2.72
N GLU A 133 -7.86 14.07 3.08
CA GLU A 133 -8.67 15.01 3.87
C GLU A 133 -8.04 15.31 5.24
N LYS A 134 -7.42 14.32 5.87
CA LYS A 134 -6.83 14.45 7.22
C LYS A 134 -5.33 14.70 7.21
N ALA A 135 -4.62 14.17 6.22
CA ALA A 135 -3.17 14.24 6.10
C ALA A 135 -2.75 14.32 4.62
N PRO A 136 -2.75 15.51 4.00
CA PRO A 136 -2.47 15.68 2.56
C PRO A 136 -1.09 15.21 2.10
N SER A 137 -0.13 15.09 3.02
CA SER A 137 1.25 14.67 2.72
C SER A 137 1.47 13.16 2.72
N ILE A 138 0.44 12.38 3.08
CA ILE A 138 0.57 10.92 3.17
C ILE A 138 0.58 10.28 1.78
N SER A 139 1.45 9.30 1.55
CA SER A 139 1.46 8.52 0.31
C SER A 139 0.59 7.28 0.47
N VAL A 140 -0.45 7.16 -0.35
CA VAL A 140 -1.46 6.10 -0.24
C VAL A 140 -1.31 5.10 -1.38
N PHE A 141 -1.15 3.82 -1.05
CA PHE A 141 -1.07 2.67 -1.96
C PHE A 141 -2.26 1.74 -1.71
N PRO A 142 -3.47 2.06 -2.20
CA PRO A 142 -4.68 1.35 -1.83
C PRO A 142 -4.76 -0.02 -2.47
N LEU A 143 -5.17 -1.03 -1.71
CA LEU A 143 -5.47 -2.39 -2.17
C LEU A 143 -6.97 -2.63 -2.19
N ASN A 144 -7.44 -3.25 -3.27
CA ASN A 144 -8.85 -3.62 -3.37
C ASN A 144 -9.14 -4.93 -2.62
N SER A 145 -10.26 -4.95 -1.91
CA SER A 145 -10.85 -6.13 -1.30
C SER A 145 -12.29 -6.29 -1.80
N PRO A 146 -12.82 -7.53 -1.91
CA PRO A 146 -14.22 -7.74 -2.24
C PRO A 146 -15.19 -7.09 -1.24
N HIS A 147 -14.74 -6.91 0.00
CA HIS A 147 -15.50 -6.30 1.09
C HIS A 147 -14.60 -5.39 1.90
N SER A 148 -15.19 -4.36 2.51
CA SER A 148 -14.54 -3.53 3.53
C SER A 148 -14.69 -4.15 4.91
N PHE A 149 -13.85 -3.74 5.86
CA PHE A 149 -14.06 -3.99 7.27
C PHE A 149 -15.18 -3.06 7.78
N VAL A 150 -16.31 -3.64 8.14
CA VAL A 150 -17.49 -2.87 8.57
C VAL A 150 -17.83 -3.19 10.01
N THR A 151 -17.88 -2.16 10.85
CA THR A 151 -18.23 -2.32 12.27
C THR A 151 -19.38 -1.44 12.69
N LYS A 152 -20.10 -1.90 13.72
CA LYS A 152 -21.09 -1.11 14.44
C LYS A 152 -20.70 -1.06 15.92
N ASN A 153 -20.50 0.15 16.43
CA ASN A 153 -20.19 0.42 17.82
C ASN A 153 -21.39 1.09 18.48
N VAL A 154 -21.97 0.46 19.51
CA VAL A 154 -23.07 1.01 20.31
C VAL A 154 -22.52 1.41 21.67
N TYR A 155 -22.53 2.71 21.95
CA TYR A 155 -22.12 3.25 23.23
C TYR A 155 -23.31 3.29 24.19
N HIS A 156 -23.13 2.77 25.41
CA HIS A 156 -24.22 2.60 26.38
C HIS A 156 -24.25 3.70 27.43
N THR A 157 -23.20 4.50 27.51
CA THR A 157 -23.04 5.54 28.52
C THR A 157 -22.50 6.83 27.90
N ALA A 158 -22.86 7.98 28.49
CA ALA A 158 -22.46 9.31 28.02
C ALA A 158 -20.93 9.53 28.01
N ASP A 159 -20.21 8.87 28.91
CA ASP A 159 -18.73 8.87 28.95
C ASP A 159 -18.07 8.00 27.87
N ARG A 160 -18.88 7.22 27.12
CA ARG A 160 -18.45 6.29 26.06
C ARG A 160 -17.50 5.19 26.52
N GLU A 161 -17.37 4.90 27.81
CA GLU A 161 -16.51 3.86 28.33
C GLU A 161 -17.07 2.44 28.05
N ARG A 162 -18.39 2.33 27.97
CA ARG A 162 -19.06 1.06 27.67
C ARG A 162 -19.61 1.04 26.26
N ARG A 163 -19.08 0.13 25.46
CA ARG A 163 -19.59 -0.11 24.10
C ARG A 163 -19.71 -1.59 23.79
N THR A 164 -20.67 -1.92 22.95
CA THR A 164 -20.74 -3.19 22.23
C THR A 164 -20.30 -2.97 20.80
N SER A 165 -19.35 -3.77 20.32
CA SER A 165 -18.89 -3.71 18.94
C SER A 165 -19.25 -4.99 18.22
N THR A 166 -19.88 -4.86 17.06
CA THR A 166 -20.16 -5.97 16.12
C THR A 166 -19.43 -5.73 14.82
N VAL A 167 -19.11 -6.80 14.11
CA VAL A 167 -18.45 -6.78 12.80
C VAL A 167 -19.40 -7.40 11.80
N ASP A 168 -19.79 -6.63 10.81
CA ASP A 168 -20.73 -7.07 9.77
C ASP A 168 -19.98 -7.66 8.57
N SER A 169 -18.73 -7.25 8.34
CA SER A 169 -17.93 -7.68 7.20
C SER A 169 -16.43 -7.56 7.49
N LEU A 170 -15.63 -8.47 6.93
CA LEU A 170 -14.19 -8.51 7.00
C LEU A 170 -13.59 -8.31 5.60
N ILE A 171 -12.34 -7.83 5.55
CA ILE A 171 -11.56 -7.79 4.31
C ILE A 171 -11.09 -9.20 3.91
N ALA A 172 -10.64 -9.37 2.67
CA ALA A 172 -9.78 -10.50 2.32
C ALA A 172 -8.41 -10.33 3.00
N PRO A 173 -7.81 -11.39 3.56
CA PRO A 173 -6.51 -11.32 4.21
C PRO A 173 -5.43 -10.68 3.31
N TYR A 174 -4.45 -10.02 3.93
CA TYR A 174 -3.26 -9.57 3.21
C TYR A 174 -2.42 -10.75 2.75
N THR A 175 -1.75 -10.57 1.61
CA THR A 175 -0.71 -11.50 1.14
C THR A 175 0.61 -10.77 0.94
N THR A 176 1.72 -11.49 1.00
CA THR A 176 3.05 -10.89 0.80
C THR A 176 3.24 -10.32 -0.60
N ASP A 177 2.57 -10.89 -1.60
CA ASP A 177 2.67 -10.46 -3.01
C ASP A 177 1.95 -9.14 -3.27
N GLU A 178 1.05 -8.72 -2.38
CA GLU A 178 0.36 -7.43 -2.47
C GLU A 178 1.22 -6.26 -2.02
N VAL A 179 2.34 -6.51 -1.31
CA VAL A 179 3.21 -5.45 -0.81
C VAL A 179 4.21 -5.03 -1.89
N PRO A 180 4.17 -3.78 -2.38
CA PRO A 180 5.01 -3.31 -3.49
C PRO A 180 6.43 -2.97 -3.01
N VAL A 181 7.20 -3.98 -2.63
CA VAL A 181 8.56 -3.86 -2.06
C VAL A 181 9.58 -3.20 -2.98
N ASP A 182 9.32 -3.17 -4.28
CA ASP A 182 10.14 -2.50 -5.30
C ASP A 182 9.81 -1.00 -5.44
N GLN A 183 8.73 -0.53 -4.81
CA GLN A 183 8.27 0.86 -4.88
C GLN A 183 8.40 1.60 -3.56
N ILE A 184 8.43 0.88 -2.42
CA ILE A 184 8.39 1.46 -1.07
C ILE A 184 9.64 1.05 -0.30
N ASP A 185 10.51 2.02 0.01
CA ASP A 185 11.61 1.88 0.98
C ASP A 185 11.21 2.59 2.27
N ALA A 186 10.99 1.84 3.36
CA ALA A 186 10.59 2.40 4.65
C ALA A 186 11.45 1.83 5.78
N ALA A 187 11.80 2.68 6.76
CA ALA A 187 12.61 2.26 7.90
C ALA A 187 11.85 1.33 8.87
N ILE A 188 10.54 1.52 8.99
CA ILE A 188 9.65 0.74 9.84
C ILE A 188 8.47 0.26 9.01
N TRP A 189 8.12 -1.03 9.16
CA TRP A 189 6.85 -1.56 8.67
C TRP A 189 5.94 -1.83 9.86
N HIS A 190 4.83 -1.12 9.92
CA HIS A 190 3.82 -1.26 10.97
C HIS A 190 2.65 -2.09 10.46
N LEU A 191 2.49 -3.30 11.00
CA LEU A 191 1.39 -4.22 10.73
C LEU A 191 0.22 -3.85 11.62
N ALA A 192 -0.75 -3.11 11.08
CA ALA A 192 -1.81 -2.40 11.79
C ALA A 192 -3.20 -2.97 11.45
N GLY A 193 -3.36 -4.29 11.49
CA GLY A 193 -4.64 -4.96 11.27
C GLY A 193 -5.62 -4.81 12.43
N LEU A 194 -6.90 -5.09 12.18
CA LEU A 194 -7.99 -4.91 13.13
C LEU A 194 -8.51 -6.22 13.73
N ALA A 195 -8.43 -7.33 13.00
CA ALA A 195 -8.90 -8.62 13.47
C ALA A 195 -7.96 -9.77 13.10
N GLY A 196 -8.09 -10.89 13.78
CA GLY A 196 -7.34 -12.10 13.53
C GLY A 196 -7.58 -12.63 12.12
N GLY A 197 -6.49 -12.89 11.40
CA GLY A 197 -6.51 -13.34 10.02
C GLY A 197 -6.39 -12.22 8.98
N ASP A 198 -6.61 -10.96 9.32
CA ASP A 198 -6.42 -9.85 8.39
C ASP A 198 -4.97 -9.75 7.92
N ILE A 199 -4.04 -9.84 8.87
CA ILE A 199 -2.59 -9.91 8.62
C ILE A 199 -2.09 -11.28 9.06
N PRO A 200 -1.80 -12.19 8.12
CA PRO A 200 -1.30 -13.54 8.43
C PRO A 200 0.08 -13.52 9.08
N ASN A 201 0.38 -14.56 9.88
CA ASN A 201 1.64 -14.69 10.61
C ASN A 201 2.88 -14.63 9.70
N GLU A 202 2.80 -15.12 8.44
CA GLU A 202 3.90 -15.06 7.47
C GLU A 202 4.28 -13.64 7.05
N MET A 203 3.40 -12.66 7.25
CA MET A 203 3.71 -11.25 6.98
C MET A 203 4.80 -10.72 7.91
N ILE A 204 4.91 -11.24 9.12
CA ILE A 204 5.91 -10.78 10.11
C ILE A 204 7.34 -11.11 9.65
N PRO A 205 7.72 -12.39 9.39
CA PRO A 205 9.06 -12.68 8.89
C PRO A 205 9.32 -12.15 7.47
N PHE A 206 8.27 -11.92 6.68
CA PHE A 206 8.40 -11.24 5.40
C PHE A 206 8.80 -9.77 5.60
N ALA A 207 8.07 -9.02 6.41
CA ALA A 207 8.36 -7.62 6.71
C ALA A 207 9.75 -7.43 7.36
N ALA A 208 10.16 -8.37 8.24
CA ALA A 208 11.45 -8.34 8.91
C ALA A 208 12.67 -8.48 7.96
N LYS A 209 12.47 -8.95 6.73
CA LYS A 209 13.52 -8.96 5.70
C LYS A 209 13.74 -7.58 5.06
N HIS A 210 12.79 -6.68 5.19
CA HIS A 210 12.79 -5.37 4.53
C HIS A 210 13.03 -4.21 5.49
N ALA A 211 12.50 -4.29 6.73
CA ALA A 211 12.51 -3.18 7.68
C ALA A 211 12.44 -3.65 9.14
N MET A 212 12.54 -2.72 10.09
CA MET A 212 12.10 -2.96 11.46
C MET A 212 10.58 -3.16 11.48
N VAL A 213 10.10 -4.16 12.21
CA VAL A 213 8.66 -4.49 12.28
C VAL A 213 8.05 -3.99 13.57
N ALA A 214 6.96 -3.26 13.45
CA ALA A 214 6.02 -2.95 14.53
C ALA A 214 4.71 -3.69 14.28
N ILE A 215 4.05 -4.18 15.32
CA ILE A 215 2.81 -4.95 15.20
C ILE A 215 1.78 -4.36 16.15
N ASP A 216 0.59 -4.05 15.63
CA ASP A 216 -0.58 -3.86 16.45
C ASP A 216 -1.10 -5.24 16.89
N VAL A 217 -0.86 -5.59 18.14
CA VAL A 217 -1.13 -6.93 18.68
C VAL A 217 -2.63 -7.28 18.63
N GLN A 218 -3.51 -6.30 18.49
CA GLN A 218 -4.94 -6.56 18.35
C GLN A 218 -5.25 -7.48 17.17
N THR A 219 -4.54 -7.37 16.05
CA THR A 219 -4.74 -8.24 14.87
C THR A 219 -4.38 -9.70 15.13
N MET A 220 -3.58 -9.98 16.17
CA MET A 220 -3.19 -11.34 16.55
C MET A 220 -4.09 -11.94 17.63
N LEU A 221 -4.76 -11.07 18.42
CA LEU A 221 -5.53 -11.50 19.59
C LEU A 221 -7.03 -11.40 19.37
N ARG A 222 -7.50 -10.45 18.56
CA ARG A 222 -8.91 -10.13 18.41
C ARG A 222 -9.50 -10.79 17.17
N TRP A 223 -10.42 -11.71 17.38
CA TRP A 223 -11.09 -12.47 16.34
C TRP A 223 -12.55 -12.08 16.21
N VAL A 224 -13.17 -12.43 15.11
CA VAL A 224 -14.59 -12.22 14.88
C VAL A 224 -15.28 -13.56 14.83
N GLU A 225 -16.21 -13.80 15.78
CA GLU A 225 -17.02 -15.01 15.86
C GLU A 225 -18.49 -14.62 15.99
N ASN A 226 -19.34 -15.15 15.13
CA ASN A 226 -20.77 -14.84 15.09
C ASN A 226 -21.09 -13.31 15.08
N GLY A 227 -20.26 -12.53 14.38
CA GLY A 227 -20.40 -11.07 14.31
C GLY A 227 -19.91 -10.32 15.57
N GLY A 228 -19.49 -11.01 16.61
CA GLY A 228 -18.93 -10.42 17.83
C GLY A 228 -17.41 -10.49 17.85
N MET A 229 -16.78 -9.54 18.56
CA MET A 229 -15.33 -9.58 18.80
C MET A 229 -15.01 -10.43 20.00
N VAL A 230 -14.13 -11.42 19.81
CA VAL A 230 -13.60 -12.32 20.85
C VAL A 230 -12.08 -12.24 20.91
N TYR A 231 -11.50 -12.64 22.03
CA TYR A 231 -10.04 -12.61 22.21
C TYR A 231 -9.50 -14.02 22.39
N HIS A 232 -8.50 -14.36 21.57
CA HIS A 232 -7.76 -15.62 21.66
C HIS A 232 -6.29 -15.35 21.97
N ASP A 233 -5.61 -16.36 22.53
CA ASP A 233 -4.17 -16.30 22.69
C ASP A 233 -3.46 -16.48 21.34
N TRP A 234 -2.47 -15.64 21.08
CA TRP A 234 -1.60 -15.80 19.91
C TRP A 234 -0.55 -16.90 20.21
N LYS A 235 -0.78 -18.08 19.66
CA LYS A 235 0.02 -19.28 19.97
C LYS A 235 1.45 -19.17 19.45
N GLU A 236 1.62 -18.59 18.28
CA GLU A 236 2.90 -18.48 17.56
C GLU A 236 3.78 -17.31 18.04
N LYS A 237 3.33 -16.54 19.03
CA LYS A 237 4.05 -15.34 19.54
C LYS A 237 5.50 -15.60 19.93
N LYS A 238 5.81 -16.80 20.49
CA LYS A 238 7.18 -17.14 20.93
C LYS A 238 8.12 -17.48 19.78
N GLU A 239 7.56 -17.84 18.61
CA GLU A 239 8.32 -18.19 17.41
C GLU A 239 8.55 -16.97 16.52
N LEU A 240 7.65 -15.98 16.59
CA LEU A 240 7.60 -14.83 15.71
C LEU A 240 8.14 -13.54 16.34
N LEU A 241 8.15 -13.45 17.67
CA LEU A 241 8.72 -12.31 18.39
C LEU A 241 10.12 -12.68 18.91
N PRO A 242 11.10 -11.77 18.81
CA PRO A 242 12.47 -11.97 19.28
C PRO A 242 12.57 -12.11 20.80
#